data_6cf267ce7b964174e9c103a478d7a671
#
_entry.id   6cf267ce7b964174e9c103a478d7a671
#
_cell.length_a   1.000
_cell.length_b   1.000
_cell.length_c   1.000
_cell.angle_alpha   90.00
_cell.angle_beta   90.00
_cell.angle_gamma   90.00
#
_symmetry.space_group_name_H-M   'P 1'
#
loop_
_entity.id
_entity.type
_entity.pdbx_description
1 polymer ?
#
loop_
_entity_poly.entity_id
_entity_poly.type
_entity_poly.pdbx_seq_one_letter_code
_entity_poly.pdbx_strand_id
1 'polypeptide(L)'
;KKYLNAFQDLPFSLDYTYCVLDAAFPGSKFILSRRESADKWVTSYLNHLRRTVGSDQLSYDVLYNFTNNHPKGWLVYNIETIFGWDPKVPFDEAFLKAWYERRNQEIRFYFRSRSDDFLELNIDRDNKEDVLCDFLGLDGLVELGHLNSSPQKA
;
A
#
# COMPACT_ATOMS: atom_id res chain seq x y z
N LYS A 1 -9.06 -22.68 -16.95
CA LYS A 1 -8.06 -21.80 -16.31
C LYS A 1 -8.80 -20.59 -15.76
N LYS A 2 -8.79 -20.37 -14.41
CA LYS A 2 -9.22 -19.10 -13.85
C LYS A 2 -8.16 -18.07 -14.21
N TYR A 3 -8.51 -17.07 -15.00
CA TYR A 3 -7.67 -15.91 -15.22
C TYR A 3 -7.83 -15.00 -14.02
N LEU A 4 -6.71 -14.58 -13.41
CA LEU A 4 -6.71 -13.53 -12.38
C LEU A 4 -6.79 -12.20 -13.12
N ASN A 5 -7.81 -11.41 -12.80
CA ASN A 5 -8.06 -10.12 -13.44
C ASN A 5 -7.71 -8.94 -12.53
N ALA A 6 -7.30 -9.19 -11.28
CA ALA A 6 -6.89 -8.17 -10.33
C ALA A 6 -5.62 -8.62 -9.59
N PHE A 7 -4.73 -7.67 -9.35
CA PHE A 7 -3.44 -7.88 -8.69
C PHE A 7 -3.21 -6.79 -7.64
N GLN A 8 -2.61 -7.18 -6.53
CA GLN A 8 -2.25 -6.27 -5.43
C GLN A 8 -0.95 -6.73 -4.75
N ASP A 9 -0.45 -5.94 -3.81
CA ASP A 9 0.76 -6.21 -3.03
C ASP A 9 2.03 -6.37 -3.87
N LEU A 10 3.05 -6.97 -3.29
CA LEU A 10 4.31 -7.22 -3.96
C LEU A 10 4.16 -8.31 -5.05
N PRO A 11 4.77 -8.12 -6.21
CA PRO A 11 5.63 -6.99 -6.64
C PRO A 11 4.86 -5.81 -7.27
N PHE A 12 3.53 -5.86 -7.38
CA PHE A 12 2.71 -4.90 -8.13
C PHE A 12 2.66 -3.52 -7.49
N SER A 13 2.82 -3.44 -6.17
CA SER A 13 2.85 -2.19 -5.40
C SER A 13 4.24 -1.56 -5.27
N LEU A 14 5.28 -2.19 -5.87
CA LEU A 14 6.64 -1.65 -5.82
C LEU A 14 6.79 -0.42 -6.72
N ASP A 15 7.46 0.59 -6.21
CA ASP A 15 7.92 1.83 -6.82
C ASP A 15 7.23 2.16 -8.18
N TYR A 16 7.96 2.10 -9.31
CA TYR A 16 7.46 2.40 -10.66
C TYR A 16 6.86 1.19 -11.40
N THR A 17 6.52 0.11 -10.71
CA THR A 17 5.93 -1.08 -11.33
C THR A 17 4.65 -0.75 -12.10
N TYR A 18 3.87 0.24 -11.64
CA TYR A 18 2.67 0.68 -12.34
C TYR A 18 2.97 1.18 -13.76
N CYS A 19 4.10 1.84 -14.01
CA CYS A 19 4.50 2.26 -15.36
C CYS A 19 4.78 1.06 -16.28
N VAL A 20 5.45 0.04 -15.73
CA VAL A 20 5.75 -1.19 -16.48
C VAL A 20 4.49 -1.96 -16.78
N LEU A 21 3.59 -2.07 -15.80
CA LEU A 21 2.31 -2.77 -15.97
C LEU A 21 1.40 -2.05 -16.98
N ASP A 22 1.35 -0.73 -16.94
CA ASP A 22 0.57 0.07 -17.88
C ASP A 22 1.06 -0.13 -19.33
N ALA A 23 2.38 -0.14 -19.52
CA ALA A 23 2.97 -0.41 -20.84
C ALA A 23 2.75 -1.86 -21.32
N ALA A 24 2.80 -2.83 -20.39
CA ALA A 24 2.66 -4.25 -20.72
C ALA A 24 1.19 -4.68 -20.93
N PHE A 25 0.24 -4.00 -20.28
CA PHE A 25 -1.18 -4.31 -20.29
C PHE A 25 -2.03 -3.06 -20.61
N PRO A 26 -2.01 -2.57 -21.86
CA PRO A 26 -2.80 -1.41 -22.24
C PRO A 26 -4.30 -1.60 -21.96
N GLY A 27 -4.95 -0.56 -21.44
CA GLY A 27 -6.36 -0.60 -21.07
C GLY A 27 -6.65 -1.19 -19.69
N SER A 28 -5.61 -1.49 -18.90
CA SER A 28 -5.79 -1.85 -17.50
C SER A 28 -6.22 -0.66 -16.66
N LYS A 29 -7.03 -0.93 -15.63
CA LYS A 29 -7.42 0.06 -14.62
C LYS A 29 -6.48 -0.01 -13.42
N PHE A 30 -6.11 1.16 -12.91
CA PHE A 30 -5.21 1.31 -11.76
C PHE A 30 -5.93 1.96 -10.60
N ILE A 31 -5.75 1.42 -9.40
CA ILE A 31 -6.36 1.95 -8.18
C ILE A 31 -5.25 2.28 -7.19
N LEU A 32 -5.13 3.56 -6.85
CA LEU A 32 -4.28 4.04 -5.77
C LEU A 32 -5.10 4.11 -4.49
N SER A 33 -5.01 3.10 -3.65
CA SER A 33 -5.61 3.15 -2.32
C SER A 33 -4.78 4.06 -1.41
N ARG A 34 -5.42 5.04 -0.76
CA ARG A 34 -4.75 5.95 0.17
C ARG A 34 -5.53 6.15 1.46
N ARG A 35 -4.82 6.54 2.50
CA ARG A 35 -5.39 7.07 3.74
C ARG A 35 -5.74 8.55 3.57
N GLU A 36 -6.59 9.05 4.44
CA GLU A 36 -6.99 10.46 4.45
C GLU A 36 -5.80 11.42 4.58
N SER A 37 -4.77 11.03 5.34
CA SER A 37 -3.55 11.82 5.53
C SER A 37 -2.30 10.95 5.63
N ALA A 38 -1.13 11.56 5.42
CA ALA A 38 0.16 10.91 5.64
C ALA A 38 0.34 10.49 7.11
N ASP A 39 -0.16 11.27 8.07
CA ASP A 39 -0.13 10.92 9.48
C ASP A 39 -0.89 9.63 9.79
N LYS A 40 -2.11 9.52 9.26
CA LYS A 40 -2.89 8.28 9.38
C LYS A 40 -2.19 7.10 8.73
N TRP A 41 -1.57 7.32 7.56
CA TRP A 41 -0.83 6.26 6.87
C TRP A 41 0.37 5.79 7.67
N VAL A 42 1.22 6.71 8.16
CA VAL A 42 2.41 6.38 8.98
C VAL A 42 2.02 5.64 10.25
N THR A 43 1.00 6.14 10.96
CA THR A 43 0.48 5.47 12.15
C THR A 43 0.03 4.03 11.85
N SER A 44 -0.71 3.84 10.76
CA SER A 44 -1.17 2.53 10.31
C SER A 44 -0.01 1.60 9.94
N TYR A 45 0.99 2.11 9.21
CA TYR A 45 2.18 1.38 8.79
C TYR A 45 3.00 0.91 10.00
N LEU A 46 3.33 1.81 10.93
CA LEU A 46 4.12 1.45 12.12
C LEU A 46 3.37 0.46 13.03
N ASN A 47 2.06 0.62 13.17
CA ASN A 47 1.23 -0.32 13.92
C ASN A 47 1.17 -1.70 13.22
N HIS A 48 1.13 -1.73 11.89
CA HIS A 48 1.22 -2.97 11.13
C HIS A 48 2.56 -3.66 11.36
N LEU A 49 3.68 -2.95 11.31
CA LEU A 49 5.00 -3.52 11.61
C LEU A 49 5.06 -4.10 13.01
N ARG A 50 4.61 -3.36 14.04
CA ARG A 50 4.60 -3.84 15.43
C ARG A 50 3.82 -5.14 15.58
N ARG A 51 2.64 -5.21 14.98
CA ARG A 51 1.82 -6.44 14.99
C ARG A 51 2.50 -7.58 14.26
N THR A 52 3.10 -7.30 13.12
CA THR A 52 3.78 -8.31 12.30
C THR A 52 4.93 -8.95 13.06
N VAL A 53 5.77 -8.15 13.70
CA VAL A 53 6.91 -8.66 14.45
C VAL A 53 6.59 -9.07 15.90
N GLY A 54 5.40 -8.76 16.39
CA GLY A 54 4.97 -9.07 17.77
C GLY A 54 5.73 -8.26 18.83
N SER A 55 6.15 -7.03 18.51
CA SER A 55 6.94 -6.17 19.41
C SER A 55 6.51 -4.71 19.30
N ASP A 56 6.33 -4.05 20.43
CA ASP A 56 6.07 -2.62 20.49
C ASP A 56 7.32 -1.79 20.15
N GLN A 57 8.51 -2.33 20.40
CA GLN A 57 9.78 -1.72 20.06
C GLN A 57 10.22 -2.18 18.68
N LEU A 58 10.27 -1.24 17.75
CA LEU A 58 10.78 -1.48 16.41
C LEU A 58 12.26 -1.11 16.36
N SER A 59 13.08 -2.03 15.87
CA SER A 59 14.49 -1.82 15.58
C SER A 59 14.90 -2.64 14.37
N TYR A 60 16.04 -2.29 13.77
CA TYR A 60 16.59 -3.08 12.67
C TYR A 60 16.74 -4.56 13.05
N ASP A 61 17.29 -4.83 14.25
CA ASP A 61 17.50 -6.19 14.73
C ASP A 61 16.20 -6.99 14.89
N VAL A 62 15.14 -6.34 15.37
CA VAL A 62 13.80 -6.97 15.48
C VAL A 62 13.27 -7.33 14.10
N LEU A 63 13.36 -6.42 13.13
CA LEU A 63 12.90 -6.67 11.76
C LEU A 63 13.74 -7.73 11.06
N TYR A 64 15.07 -7.69 11.23
CA TYR A 64 16.00 -8.64 10.61
C TYR A 64 15.81 -10.07 11.14
N ASN A 65 15.56 -10.22 12.43
CA ASN A 65 15.37 -11.53 13.06
C ASN A 65 13.94 -12.09 12.94
N PHE A 66 13.01 -11.31 12.40
CA PHE A 66 11.65 -11.80 12.14
C PHE A 66 11.66 -12.86 11.03
N THR A 67 11.10 -14.06 11.33
CA THR A 67 11.20 -15.21 10.41
C THR A 67 9.87 -15.74 9.91
N ASN A 68 8.80 -15.65 10.65
CA ASN A 68 7.41 -16.11 10.32
C ASN A 68 7.27 -16.77 8.91
N ASN A 69 7.83 -17.97 8.72
CA ASN A 69 7.90 -18.70 7.46
C ASN A 69 8.77 -18.08 6.35
N HIS A 70 9.54 -17.05 6.67
CA HIS A 70 10.49 -16.41 5.77
C HIS A 70 11.93 -16.49 6.33
N PRO A 71 12.97 -16.43 5.48
CA PRO A 71 14.35 -16.38 5.96
C PRO A 71 14.60 -15.07 6.74
N LYS A 72 15.61 -15.10 7.64
CA LYS A 72 16.09 -13.88 8.30
C LYS A 72 16.43 -12.79 7.30
N GLY A 73 16.12 -11.54 7.65
CA GLY A 73 16.37 -10.39 6.79
C GLY A 73 15.30 -10.16 5.70
N TRP A 74 14.37 -11.10 5.49
CA TRP A 74 13.34 -10.96 4.45
C TRP A 74 12.50 -9.68 4.63
N LEU A 75 12.09 -9.37 5.85
CA LEU A 75 11.29 -8.18 6.12
C LEU A 75 12.09 -6.90 5.87
N VAL A 76 13.35 -6.87 6.31
CA VAL A 76 14.26 -5.75 6.04
C VAL A 76 14.47 -5.56 4.53
N TYR A 77 14.74 -6.64 3.81
CA TYR A 77 14.91 -6.58 2.35
C TYR A 77 13.69 -5.96 1.63
N ASN A 78 12.47 -6.33 2.05
CA ASN A 78 11.25 -5.73 1.47
C ASN A 78 11.14 -4.25 1.80
N ILE A 79 11.44 -3.85 3.03
CA ILE A 79 11.44 -2.45 3.46
C ILE A 79 12.47 -1.64 2.67
N GLU A 80 13.68 -2.16 2.52
CA GLU A 80 14.75 -1.54 1.72
C GLU A 80 14.36 -1.41 0.24
N THR A 81 13.68 -2.41 -0.30
CA THR A 81 13.21 -2.37 -1.70
C THR A 81 12.15 -1.28 -1.91
N ILE A 82 11.30 -1.02 -0.92
CA ILE A 82 10.22 -0.04 -1.00
C ILE A 82 10.72 1.39 -0.74
N PHE A 83 11.54 1.59 0.29
CA PHE A 83 11.91 2.93 0.79
C PHE A 83 13.35 3.34 0.48
N GLY A 84 14.17 2.43 -0.05
CA GLY A 84 15.60 2.61 -0.14
C GLY A 84 16.32 2.14 1.14
N TRP A 85 17.63 1.99 1.05
CA TRP A 85 18.43 1.43 2.14
C TRP A 85 18.90 2.51 3.11
N ASP A 86 18.28 2.58 4.27
CA ASP A 86 18.80 3.24 5.46
C ASP A 86 18.15 2.59 6.69
N PRO A 87 18.90 2.01 7.63
CA PRO A 87 18.34 1.34 8.80
C PRO A 87 17.52 2.27 9.73
N LYS A 88 17.58 3.59 9.54
CA LYS A 88 16.75 4.56 10.24
C LYS A 88 15.41 4.79 9.54
N VAL A 89 15.36 4.59 8.23
CA VAL A 89 14.24 4.92 7.36
C VAL A 89 12.91 4.30 7.78
N PRO A 90 12.84 2.99 8.14
CA PRO A 90 11.56 2.38 8.45
C PRO A 90 10.85 2.98 9.66
N PHE A 91 11.52 3.83 10.45
CA PHE A 91 11.00 4.36 11.71
C PHE A 91 10.95 5.90 11.74
N ASP A 92 11.59 6.58 10.80
CA ASP A 92 11.56 8.04 10.70
C ASP A 92 10.23 8.49 10.12
N GLU A 93 9.35 9.01 10.98
CA GLU A 93 8.02 9.44 10.57
C GLU A 93 8.04 10.58 9.55
N ALA A 94 9.00 11.50 9.64
CA ALA A 94 9.11 12.63 8.72
C ALA A 94 9.49 12.13 7.32
N PHE A 95 10.45 11.20 7.24
CA PHE A 95 10.80 10.55 5.99
C PHE A 95 9.62 9.76 5.40
N LEU A 96 8.94 8.96 6.21
CA LEU A 96 7.81 8.14 5.77
C LEU A 96 6.66 9.00 5.23
N LYS A 97 6.34 10.13 5.88
CA LYS A 97 5.34 11.09 5.41
C LYS A 97 5.74 11.69 4.07
N ALA A 98 6.97 12.17 3.95
CA ALA A 98 7.48 12.75 2.70
C ALA A 98 7.50 11.72 1.56
N TRP A 99 7.91 10.49 1.84
CA TRP A 99 7.88 9.39 0.86
C TRP A 99 6.46 9.10 0.40
N TYR A 100 5.50 8.99 1.31
CA TYR A 100 4.10 8.71 1.00
C TYR A 100 3.49 9.80 0.12
N GLU A 101 3.68 11.07 0.47
CA GLU A 101 3.17 12.20 -0.31
C GLU A 101 3.79 12.27 -1.71
N ARG A 102 5.11 12.13 -1.79
CA ARG A 102 5.84 12.13 -3.08
C ARG A 102 5.32 11.01 -3.97
N ARG A 103 5.26 9.77 -3.48
CA ARG A 103 4.79 8.61 -4.27
C ARG A 103 3.36 8.83 -4.79
N ASN A 104 2.46 9.26 -3.94
CA ASN A 104 1.09 9.53 -4.35
C ASN A 104 1.02 10.64 -5.41
N GLN A 105 1.84 11.68 -5.29
CA GLN A 105 1.92 12.77 -6.26
C GLN A 105 2.47 12.29 -7.61
N GLU A 106 3.52 11.47 -7.61
CA GLU A 106 4.11 10.90 -8.82
C GLU A 106 3.11 10.04 -9.58
N ILE A 107 2.35 9.19 -8.89
CA ILE A 107 1.32 8.34 -9.50
C ILE A 107 0.19 9.20 -10.09
N ARG A 108 -0.33 10.20 -9.35
CA ARG A 108 -1.33 11.15 -9.86
C ARG A 108 -0.83 11.87 -11.11
N PHE A 109 0.41 12.31 -11.11
CA PHE A 109 1.00 13.00 -12.24
C PHE A 109 1.11 12.09 -13.48
N TYR A 110 1.47 10.84 -13.29
CA TYR A 110 1.54 9.85 -14.36
C TYR A 110 0.18 9.64 -15.03
N PHE A 111 -0.88 9.50 -14.25
CA PHE A 111 -2.23 9.26 -14.76
C PHE A 111 -3.06 10.51 -15.00
N ARG A 112 -2.51 11.73 -14.88
CA ARG A 112 -3.25 13.02 -14.89
C ARG A 112 -4.16 13.25 -16.10
N SER A 113 -3.91 12.59 -17.21
CA SER A 113 -4.69 12.71 -18.46
C SER A 113 -5.55 11.48 -18.76
N ARG A 114 -5.67 10.53 -17.80
CA ARG A 114 -6.35 9.25 -18.00
C ARG A 114 -7.23 8.90 -16.82
N SER A 115 -8.23 9.74 -16.57
CA SER A 115 -9.19 9.57 -15.45
C SER A 115 -9.99 8.27 -15.55
N ASP A 116 -10.21 7.76 -16.75
CA ASP A 116 -11.00 6.54 -16.97
C ASP A 116 -10.22 5.26 -16.62
N ASP A 117 -8.88 5.36 -16.58
CA ASP A 117 -7.98 4.25 -16.27
C ASP A 117 -7.46 4.29 -14.82
N PHE A 118 -7.71 5.39 -14.08
CA PHE A 118 -7.12 5.61 -12.78
C PHE A 118 -8.10 6.11 -11.74
N LEU A 119 -8.16 5.41 -10.61
CA LEU A 119 -8.92 5.80 -9.43
C LEU A 119 -8.00 6.05 -8.24
N GLU A 120 -8.09 7.23 -7.63
CA GLU A 120 -7.58 7.47 -6.29
C GLU A 120 -8.67 7.19 -5.26
N LEU A 121 -8.53 6.09 -4.53
CA LEU A 121 -9.52 5.63 -3.56
C LEU A 121 -9.08 5.96 -2.13
N ASN A 122 -9.79 6.88 -1.48
CA ASN A 122 -9.61 7.11 -0.05
C ASN A 122 -10.34 6.03 0.76
N ILE A 123 -9.59 5.10 1.34
CA ILE A 123 -10.14 3.95 2.06
C ILE A 123 -10.74 4.30 3.44
N ASP A 124 -10.53 5.53 3.92
CA ASP A 124 -11.12 6.02 5.18
C ASP A 124 -12.52 6.64 4.98
N ARG A 125 -13.02 6.75 3.73
CA ARG A 125 -14.35 7.27 3.44
C ARG A 125 -15.42 6.19 3.48
N ASP A 126 -16.62 6.56 3.90
CA ASP A 126 -17.76 5.63 4.01
C ASP A 126 -18.31 5.16 2.65
N ASN A 127 -18.15 5.98 1.59
CA ASN A 127 -18.63 5.67 0.24
C ASN A 127 -17.56 5.03 -0.68
N LYS A 128 -16.51 4.45 -0.11
CA LYS A 128 -15.40 3.86 -0.89
C LYS A 128 -15.84 2.70 -1.77
N GLU A 129 -16.78 1.90 -1.30
CA GLU A 129 -17.36 0.77 -2.03
C GLU A 129 -18.10 1.23 -3.28
N ASP A 130 -18.95 2.24 -3.15
CA ASP A 130 -19.73 2.79 -4.27
C ASP A 130 -18.79 3.38 -5.34
N VAL A 131 -17.81 4.18 -4.91
CA VAL A 131 -16.81 4.77 -5.80
C VAL A 131 -16.00 3.71 -6.55
N LEU A 132 -15.66 2.60 -5.87
CA LEU A 132 -14.95 1.49 -6.49
C LEU A 132 -15.83 0.75 -7.51
N CYS A 133 -17.10 0.48 -7.16
CA CYS A 133 -18.05 -0.17 -8.04
C CYS A 133 -18.29 0.65 -9.31
N ASP A 134 -18.54 1.95 -9.16
CA ASP A 134 -18.73 2.86 -10.29
C ASP A 134 -17.53 2.87 -11.23
N PHE A 135 -16.32 2.97 -10.67
CA PHE A 135 -15.08 2.95 -11.48
C PHE A 135 -14.88 1.64 -12.23
N LEU A 136 -15.21 0.51 -11.62
CA LEU A 136 -15.04 -0.81 -12.22
C LEU A 136 -16.22 -1.23 -13.12
N GLY A 137 -17.33 -0.48 -13.09
CA GLY A 137 -18.55 -0.83 -13.81
C GLY A 137 -19.20 -2.11 -13.27
N LEU A 138 -19.19 -2.27 -11.93
CA LEU A 138 -19.77 -3.44 -11.28
C LEU A 138 -21.22 -3.15 -10.86
N ASP A 139 -22.13 -4.03 -11.25
CA ASP A 139 -23.51 -4.00 -10.77
C ASP A 139 -23.58 -4.68 -9.39
N GLY A 140 -23.78 -3.89 -8.34
CA GLY A 140 -23.97 -4.38 -6.97
C GLY A 140 -22.89 -3.94 -6.00
N LEU A 141 -23.23 -4.01 -4.70
CA LEU A 141 -22.33 -3.64 -3.61
C LEU A 141 -21.20 -4.69 -3.46
N VAL A 142 -19.96 -4.22 -3.55
CA VAL A 142 -18.79 -4.96 -3.11
C VAL A 142 -18.49 -4.56 -1.68
N GLU A 143 -18.62 -5.46 -0.74
CA GLU A 143 -18.20 -5.22 0.65
C GLU A 143 -16.66 -5.30 0.74
N LEU A 144 -16.01 -4.15 0.97
CA LEU A 144 -14.59 -4.12 1.31
C LEU A 144 -14.45 -4.46 2.79
N GLY A 145 -14.13 -5.71 3.08
CA GLY A 145 -13.92 -6.16 4.46
C GLY A 145 -12.78 -5.40 5.16
N HIS A 146 -12.96 -5.08 6.44
CA HIS A 146 -11.91 -4.53 7.31
C HIS A 146 -10.88 -5.60 7.72
N LEU A 147 -10.16 -6.13 6.74
CA LEU A 147 -9.05 -7.03 7.00
C LEU A 147 -7.90 -6.22 7.61
N ASN A 148 -7.33 -6.70 8.71
CA ASN A 148 -6.22 -6.05 9.44
C ASN A 148 -6.57 -4.75 10.20
N SER A 149 -7.82 -4.53 10.58
CA SER A 149 -8.17 -3.44 11.49
C SER A 149 -7.39 -3.55 12.81
N SER A 150 -6.87 -2.43 13.30
CA SER A 150 -6.30 -2.40 14.66
C SER A 150 -7.42 -2.65 15.67
N PRO A 151 -7.24 -3.49 16.72
CA PRO A 151 -8.22 -3.60 17.77
C PRO A 151 -8.50 -2.21 18.34
N GLN A 152 -9.77 -1.84 18.45
CA GLN A 152 -10.13 -0.63 19.18
C GLN A 152 -9.65 -0.82 20.62
N LYS A 153 -8.81 0.12 21.10
CA LYS A 153 -8.49 0.17 22.52
C LYS A 153 -9.80 0.47 23.26
N ALA A 154 -10.22 -0.50 24.06
CA ALA A 154 -11.30 -0.31 25.03
C ALA A 154 -10.88 0.71 26.09
#